data_abedc83f9020d4f3b0e8a93056e20b7d
#
_entry.id   abedc83f9020d4f3b0e8a93056e20b7d
#
_cell.length_a   1.000
_cell.length_b   1.000
_cell.length_c   1.000
_cell.angle_alpha   90.00
_cell.angle_beta   90.00
_cell.angle_gamma   90.00
#
_symmetry.space_group_name_H-M   'P 1'
#
loop_
_entity.id
_entity.type
_entity.pdbx_description
1 polymer ?
#
loop_
_entity_poly.entity_id
_entity_poly.type
_entity_poly.pdbx_seq_one_letter_code
_entity_poly.pdbx_strand_id
1 'polypeptide(L)'
;VLIVTTPQPYAAGVAVRAGSLAVQTGQRVIGVVENMSASVLADGTTLDVFGSGGAEAVVSGLARQSVSTTVLGHIPLTPLMAQAADNGIPLVASHAQDPAAQELSRVADALLKLTARENRTLPLSPR
;
A
#
# COMPACT_ATOMS: atom_id res chain seq x y z
N VAL A 1 8.89 -6.23 3.70
CA VAL A 1 8.74 -5.33 2.54
C VAL A 1 7.26 -5.00 2.36
N LEU A 2 6.94 -3.72 2.17
CA LEU A 2 5.65 -3.24 1.69
C LEU A 2 5.76 -3.01 0.18
N ILE A 3 4.85 -3.60 -0.58
CA ILE A 3 4.78 -3.38 -2.03
C ILE A 3 3.80 -2.24 -2.31
N VAL A 4 4.22 -1.30 -3.14
CA VAL A 4 3.36 -0.23 -3.64
C VAL A 4 3.18 -0.38 -5.13
N THR A 5 1.95 -0.30 -5.61
CA THR A 5 1.58 -0.36 -7.02
C THR A 5 0.61 0.75 -7.38
N THR A 6 0.23 0.82 -8.64
CA THR A 6 -0.88 1.65 -9.14
C THR A 6 -1.93 0.76 -9.79
N PRO A 7 -3.14 1.26 -10.13
CA PRO A 7 -4.19 0.43 -10.73
C PRO A 7 -3.83 -0.21 -12.07
N GLN A 8 -2.87 0.36 -12.79
CA GLN A 8 -2.53 -0.11 -14.15
C GLN A 8 -1.95 -1.53 -14.15
N PRO A 9 -2.39 -2.40 -15.07
CA PRO A 9 -1.91 -3.80 -15.16
C PRO A 9 -0.40 -3.93 -15.33
N TYR A 10 0.23 -3.00 -16.04
CA TYR A 10 1.69 -2.99 -16.22
C TYR A 10 2.42 -2.80 -14.88
N ALA A 11 1.97 -1.86 -14.06
CA ALA A 11 2.55 -1.59 -12.74
C ALA A 11 2.39 -2.81 -11.82
N ALA A 12 1.26 -3.48 -11.86
CA ALA A 12 1.05 -4.72 -11.10
C ALA A 12 2.06 -5.81 -11.48
N GLY A 13 2.36 -5.97 -12.77
CA GLY A 13 3.38 -6.92 -13.23
C GLY A 13 4.79 -6.60 -12.71
N VAL A 14 5.17 -5.32 -12.65
CA VAL A 14 6.44 -4.87 -12.06
C VAL A 14 6.46 -5.15 -10.56
N ALA A 15 5.37 -4.83 -9.86
CA ALA A 15 5.24 -5.03 -8.42
C ALA A 15 5.32 -6.52 -8.02
N VAL A 16 4.72 -7.43 -8.80
CA VAL A 16 4.87 -8.89 -8.59
C VAL A 16 6.33 -9.30 -8.67
N ARG A 17 7.07 -8.82 -9.67
CA ARG A 17 8.51 -9.14 -9.79
C ARG A 17 9.31 -8.63 -8.59
N ALA A 18 9.02 -7.41 -8.12
CA ALA A 18 9.66 -6.84 -6.93
C ALA A 18 9.37 -7.68 -5.67
N GLY A 19 8.12 -8.10 -5.48
CA GLY A 19 7.73 -8.99 -4.37
C GLY A 19 8.41 -10.35 -4.44
N SER A 20 8.51 -10.94 -5.63
CA SER A 20 9.23 -12.21 -5.85
C SER A 20 10.72 -12.08 -5.50
N LEU A 21 11.36 -10.99 -5.92
CA LEU A 21 12.76 -10.73 -5.58
C LEU A 21 12.96 -10.55 -4.09
N ALA A 22 12.06 -9.84 -3.40
CA ALA A 22 12.11 -9.67 -1.96
C ALA A 22 12.11 -11.04 -1.24
N VAL A 23 11.23 -11.95 -1.64
CA VAL A 23 11.18 -13.30 -1.06
C VAL A 23 12.45 -14.10 -1.36
N GLN A 24 12.96 -14.03 -2.59
CA GLN A 24 14.23 -14.70 -2.95
C GLN A 24 15.43 -14.21 -2.13
N THR A 25 15.40 -12.97 -1.67
CA THR A 25 16.43 -12.38 -0.80
C THR A 25 16.13 -12.55 0.70
N GLY A 26 15.19 -13.43 1.06
CA GLY A 26 14.86 -13.73 2.45
C GLY A 26 13.99 -12.69 3.14
N GLN A 27 13.40 -11.76 2.39
CA GLN A 27 12.50 -10.74 2.93
C GLN A 27 11.04 -11.21 2.85
N ARG A 28 10.23 -10.76 3.79
CA ARG A 28 8.80 -11.05 3.81
C ARG A 28 8.01 -9.89 3.19
N VAL A 29 7.04 -10.21 2.33
CA VAL A 29 6.07 -9.24 1.82
C VAL A 29 4.92 -9.16 2.81
N ILE A 30 4.82 -8.05 3.53
CA ILE A 30 3.84 -7.84 4.62
C ILE A 30 2.52 -7.25 4.14
N GLY A 31 2.50 -6.68 2.95
CA GLY A 31 1.28 -6.10 2.39
C GLY A 31 1.51 -5.43 1.05
N VAL A 32 0.40 -5.09 0.41
CA VAL A 32 0.33 -4.36 -0.85
C VAL A 32 -0.53 -3.11 -0.66
N VAL A 33 -0.10 -1.99 -1.19
CA VAL A 33 -0.86 -0.73 -1.23
C VAL A 33 -1.01 -0.30 -2.68
N GLU A 34 -2.23 0.05 -3.07
CA GLU A 34 -2.49 0.70 -4.35
C GLU A 34 -2.47 2.22 -4.18
N ASN A 35 -1.58 2.89 -4.88
CA ASN A 35 -1.54 4.34 -4.96
C ASN A 35 -2.22 4.82 -6.25
N MET A 36 -2.67 6.05 -6.30
CA MET A 36 -3.38 6.65 -7.44
C MET A 36 -4.68 5.90 -7.77
N SER A 37 -5.34 5.37 -6.77
CA SER A 37 -6.65 4.73 -6.89
C SER A 37 -7.73 5.77 -7.22
N ALA A 38 -8.90 5.29 -7.62
CA ALA A 38 -10.04 6.15 -7.89
C ALA A 38 -10.38 7.05 -6.69
N SER A 39 -10.74 8.28 -6.96
CA SER A 39 -11.19 9.25 -5.95
C SER A 39 -12.65 9.62 -6.15
N VAL A 40 -13.33 9.92 -5.05
CA VAL A 40 -14.70 10.42 -5.08
C VAL A 40 -14.66 11.95 -5.00
N LEU A 41 -15.23 12.59 -6.00
CA LEU A 41 -15.32 14.06 -6.07
C LEU A 41 -16.44 14.59 -5.15
N ALA A 42 -16.44 15.90 -4.90
CA ALA A 42 -17.41 16.55 -4.01
C ALA A 42 -18.87 16.37 -4.46
N ASP A 43 -19.12 16.18 -5.76
CA ASP A 43 -20.44 15.90 -6.33
C ASP A 43 -20.85 14.41 -6.26
N GLY A 44 -20.01 13.55 -5.67
CA GLY A 44 -20.23 12.11 -5.54
C GLY A 44 -19.83 11.30 -6.77
N THR A 45 -19.33 11.92 -7.84
CA THR A 45 -18.81 11.20 -9.00
C THR A 45 -17.46 10.57 -8.69
N THR A 46 -17.17 9.43 -9.32
CA THR A 46 -15.87 8.75 -9.19
C THR A 46 -14.95 9.18 -10.32
N LEU A 47 -13.78 9.70 -9.95
CA LEU A 47 -12.68 9.97 -10.87
C LEU A 47 -11.75 8.76 -10.87
N ASP A 48 -11.83 7.96 -11.93
CA ASP A 48 -10.97 6.81 -12.16
C ASP A 48 -10.07 7.09 -13.37
N VAL A 49 -8.84 7.55 -13.09
CA VAL A 49 -7.89 7.95 -14.13
C VAL A 49 -7.08 6.76 -14.64
N PHE A 50 -6.76 5.81 -13.76
CA PHE A 50 -5.79 4.74 -14.03
C PHE A 50 -6.39 3.33 -13.97
N GLY A 51 -7.71 3.20 -13.85
CA GLY A 51 -8.38 1.91 -13.68
C GLY A 51 -8.43 1.45 -12.22
N SER A 52 -8.61 0.16 -12.03
CA SER A 52 -8.77 -0.44 -10.69
C SER A 52 -8.19 -1.86 -10.64
N GLY A 53 -7.94 -2.36 -9.44
CA GLY A 53 -7.59 -3.75 -9.22
C GLY A 53 -6.09 -4.07 -9.34
N GLY A 54 -5.22 -3.07 -9.36
CA GLY A 54 -3.77 -3.29 -9.42
C GLY A 54 -3.22 -4.02 -8.20
N ALA A 55 -3.66 -3.65 -7.00
CA ALA A 55 -3.21 -4.30 -5.77
C ALA A 55 -3.70 -5.75 -5.69
N GLU A 56 -4.93 -6.02 -6.06
CA GLU A 56 -5.51 -7.37 -6.11
C GLU A 56 -4.78 -8.25 -7.13
N ALA A 57 -4.40 -7.68 -8.27
CA ALA A 57 -3.59 -8.37 -9.27
C ALA A 57 -2.20 -8.74 -8.73
N VAL A 58 -1.58 -7.87 -7.93
CA VAL A 58 -0.30 -8.15 -7.25
C VAL A 58 -0.46 -9.28 -6.24
N VAL A 59 -1.46 -9.21 -5.36
CA VAL A 59 -1.74 -10.27 -4.37
C VAL A 59 -1.96 -11.61 -5.07
N SER A 60 -2.78 -11.65 -6.12
CA SER A 60 -3.04 -12.85 -6.92
C SER A 60 -1.78 -13.37 -7.62
N GLY A 61 -0.95 -12.47 -8.15
CA GLY A 61 0.31 -12.80 -8.81
C GLY A 61 1.32 -13.43 -7.84
N LEU A 62 1.44 -12.89 -6.63
CA LEU A 62 2.30 -13.42 -5.57
C LEU A 62 1.77 -14.73 -5.01
N ALA A 63 0.45 -14.88 -4.86
CA ALA A 63 -0.17 -16.12 -4.39
C ALA A 63 0.14 -17.30 -5.32
N ARG A 64 0.19 -17.09 -6.65
CA ARG A 64 0.63 -18.12 -7.61
C ARG A 64 2.07 -18.59 -7.40
N GLN A 65 2.88 -17.82 -6.69
CA GLN A 65 4.26 -18.15 -6.31
C GLN A 65 4.36 -18.58 -4.83
N SER A 66 3.24 -18.96 -4.23
CA SER A 66 3.15 -19.38 -2.82
C SER A 66 3.53 -18.28 -1.81
N VAL A 67 3.43 -17.02 -2.21
CA VAL A 67 3.66 -15.86 -1.33
C VAL A 67 2.32 -15.34 -0.84
N SER A 68 2.05 -15.50 0.45
CA SER A 68 0.82 -15.01 1.09
C SER A 68 0.99 -13.55 1.50
N THR A 69 0.12 -12.69 1.01
CA THR A 69 0.07 -11.27 1.37
C THR A 69 -1.36 -10.75 1.19
N THR A 70 -1.61 -9.50 1.58
CA THR A 70 -2.94 -8.88 1.52
C THR A 70 -2.85 -7.43 1.06
N VAL A 71 -3.95 -6.92 0.51
CA VAL A 71 -4.09 -5.48 0.26
C VAL A 71 -4.32 -4.77 1.59
N LEU A 72 -3.52 -3.74 1.87
CA LEU A 72 -3.62 -2.92 3.08
C LEU A 72 -4.43 -1.65 2.87
N GLY A 73 -4.48 -1.15 1.65
CA GLY A 73 -5.27 0.03 1.33
C GLY A 73 -5.14 0.50 -0.12
N HIS A 74 -6.07 1.38 -0.47
CA HIS A 74 -6.14 2.04 -1.78
C HIS A 74 -6.10 3.55 -1.56
N ILE A 75 -4.96 4.17 -1.86
CA ILE A 75 -4.75 5.60 -1.65
C ILE A 75 -5.38 6.37 -2.82
N PRO A 76 -6.44 7.16 -2.60
CA PRO A 76 -7.08 7.91 -3.66
C PRO A 76 -6.14 8.92 -4.31
N LEU A 77 -6.30 9.13 -5.60
CA LEU A 77 -5.60 10.20 -6.32
C LEU A 77 -6.07 11.56 -5.80
N THR A 78 -5.15 12.40 -5.35
CA THR A 78 -5.42 13.77 -4.93
C THR A 78 -4.31 14.71 -5.35
N PRO A 79 -4.62 15.89 -5.91
CA PRO A 79 -3.62 16.92 -6.22
C PRO A 79 -2.89 17.42 -4.95
N LEU A 80 -3.52 17.36 -3.79
CA LEU A 80 -2.94 17.79 -2.52
C LEU A 80 -1.71 16.97 -2.13
N MET A 81 -1.61 15.72 -2.58
CA MET A 81 -0.43 14.88 -2.34
C MET A 81 0.83 15.48 -2.96
N ALA A 82 0.73 15.91 -4.23
CA ALA A 82 1.85 16.54 -4.93
C ALA A 82 2.23 17.87 -4.27
N GLN A 83 1.26 18.70 -3.94
CA GLN A 83 1.49 19.98 -3.26
C GLN A 83 2.15 19.80 -1.89
N ALA A 84 1.71 18.82 -1.12
CA ALA A 84 2.29 18.49 0.18
C ALA A 84 3.76 18.05 0.03
N ALA A 85 4.05 17.20 -0.97
CA ALA A 85 5.40 16.75 -1.27
C ALA A 85 6.31 17.92 -1.68
N ASP A 86 5.84 18.80 -2.58
CA ASP A 86 6.58 19.97 -3.04
C ASP A 86 6.90 20.95 -1.89
N ASN A 87 6.00 21.07 -0.93
CA ASN A 87 6.17 21.90 0.26
C ASN A 87 6.97 21.22 1.38
N GLY A 88 7.30 19.94 1.23
CA GLY A 88 8.00 19.17 2.26
C GLY A 88 7.17 18.92 3.53
N ILE A 89 5.84 19.03 3.45
CA ILE A 89 4.92 18.81 4.57
C ILE A 89 4.06 17.60 4.25
N PRO A 90 4.13 16.50 5.03
CA PRO A 90 3.31 15.33 4.77
C PRO A 90 1.80 15.62 4.71
N LEU A 91 1.09 15.02 3.77
CA LEU A 91 -0.35 15.21 3.60
C LEU A 91 -1.13 14.91 4.89
N VAL A 92 -0.73 13.87 5.62
CA VAL A 92 -1.36 13.50 6.91
C VAL A 92 -1.25 14.56 7.98
N ALA A 93 -0.26 15.46 7.89
CA ALA A 93 -0.07 16.57 8.83
C ALA A 93 -0.78 17.84 8.33
N SER A 94 -0.74 18.12 7.03
CA SER A 94 -1.29 19.34 6.44
C SER A 94 -2.79 19.27 6.15
N HIS A 95 -3.29 18.10 5.76
CA HIS A 95 -4.69 17.88 5.33
C HIS A 95 -5.22 16.54 5.88
N ALA A 96 -5.24 16.40 7.21
CA ALA A 96 -5.60 15.15 7.89
C ALA A 96 -7.02 14.63 7.55
N GLN A 97 -7.92 15.50 7.09
CA GLN A 97 -9.28 15.14 6.70
C GLN A 97 -9.42 14.74 5.23
N ASP A 98 -8.36 14.89 4.43
CA ASP A 98 -8.37 14.40 3.05
C ASP A 98 -8.49 12.86 3.03
N PRO A 99 -9.32 12.29 2.14
CA PRO A 99 -9.49 10.83 2.06
C PRO A 99 -8.18 10.06 1.87
N ALA A 100 -7.22 10.60 1.11
CA ALA A 100 -5.91 9.97 0.95
C ALA A 100 -5.08 10.01 2.24
N ALA A 101 -5.15 11.10 3.03
CA ALA A 101 -4.49 11.20 4.32
C ALA A 101 -5.07 10.20 5.33
N GLN A 102 -6.40 10.05 5.35
CA GLN A 102 -7.08 9.07 6.19
C GLN A 102 -6.70 7.64 5.82
N GLU A 103 -6.62 7.35 4.52
CA GLU A 103 -6.22 6.02 4.04
C GLU A 103 -4.76 5.73 4.37
N LEU A 104 -3.84 6.68 4.20
CA LEU A 104 -2.44 6.55 4.63
C LEU A 104 -2.34 6.24 6.13
N SER A 105 -3.13 6.90 6.96
CA SER A 105 -3.17 6.65 8.41
C SER A 105 -3.67 5.25 8.72
N ARG A 106 -4.71 4.77 8.03
CA ARG A 106 -5.21 3.38 8.18
C ARG A 106 -4.17 2.33 7.77
N VAL A 107 -3.46 2.58 6.68
CA VAL A 107 -2.37 1.68 6.24
C VAL A 107 -1.26 1.64 7.28
N ALA A 108 -0.87 2.79 7.84
CA ALA A 108 0.14 2.87 8.90
C ALA A 108 -0.29 2.07 10.14
N ASP A 109 -1.53 2.21 10.59
CA ASP A 109 -2.08 1.45 11.71
C ASP A 109 -2.09 -0.06 11.44
N ALA A 110 -2.44 -0.47 10.22
CA ALA A 110 -2.39 -1.88 9.82
C ALA A 110 -0.96 -2.44 9.87
N LEU A 111 0.02 -1.69 9.39
CA LEU A 111 1.43 -2.06 9.45
C LEU A 111 1.93 -2.20 10.89
N LEU A 112 1.59 -1.26 11.77
CA LEU A 112 1.95 -1.32 13.19
C LEU A 112 1.39 -2.57 13.87
N LYS A 113 0.14 -2.94 13.57
CA LYS A 113 -0.49 -4.17 14.11
C LYS A 113 0.19 -5.44 13.61
N LEU A 114 0.60 -5.49 12.35
CA LEU A 114 1.31 -6.63 11.78
C LEU A 114 2.69 -6.81 12.41
N THR A 115 3.44 -5.73 12.54
CA THR A 115 4.80 -5.78 13.14
C THR A 115 4.77 -6.05 14.65
N ALA A 116 3.77 -5.55 15.39
CA ALA A 116 3.62 -5.83 16.81
C ALA A 116 3.31 -7.32 17.09
N ARG A 117 2.60 -8.01 16.20
CA ARG A 117 2.36 -9.46 16.30
C ARG A 117 3.64 -10.27 16.14
N GLU A 118 4.54 -9.85 15.27
CA GLU A 118 5.82 -10.54 15.04
C GLU A 118 6.77 -10.41 16.22
N ASN A 119 6.86 -9.24 16.85
CA ASN A 119 7.70 -9.02 18.02
C ASN A 119 7.26 -9.85 19.25
N ARG A 120 6.01 -10.33 19.30
CA ARG A 120 5.52 -11.21 20.37
C ARG A 120 5.92 -12.67 20.21
N THR A 121 6.34 -13.09 19.02
CA THR A 121 6.68 -14.49 18.70
C THR A 121 8.17 -14.77 18.73
N LEU A 122 9.03 -13.76 19.02
CA LEU A 122 10.44 -13.99 19.25
C LEU A 122 10.61 -14.63 20.63
N PRO A 123 11.07 -15.87 20.74
CA PRO A 123 11.42 -16.45 22.03
C PRO A 123 12.59 -15.64 22.58
N LEU A 124 12.41 -15.09 23.79
CA LEU A 124 13.53 -14.58 24.56
C LEU A 124 14.46 -15.77 24.80
N SER A 125 15.58 -15.85 24.09
CA SER A 125 16.63 -16.81 24.41
C SER A 125 17.08 -16.53 25.86
N PRO A 126 16.95 -17.51 26.77
CA PRO A 126 17.56 -17.36 28.08
C PRO A 126 19.07 -17.27 27.88
N ARG A 127 19.67 -16.29 28.50
CA ARG A 127 21.12 -16.19 28.61
C ARG A 127 21.68 -17.34 29.48
#